data_8b823f39f6218fda70a656719e4cd5ed
#
_entry.id   8b823f39f6218fda70a656719e4cd5ed
#
_cell.length_a   1.000
_cell.length_b   1.000
_cell.length_c   1.000
_cell.angle_alpha   90.00
_cell.angle_beta   90.00
_cell.angle_gamma   90.00
#
_symmetry.space_group_name_H-M   'P 1'
#
loop_
_entity.id
_entity.type
_entity.pdbx_description
1 polymer ?
#
loop_
_entity_poly.entity_id
_entity_poly.type
_entity_poly.pdbx_seq_one_letter_code
_entity_poly.pdbx_strand_id
1 'polypeptide(L)'
;IYVTGSNSRMLSSDILTEFRGRSDEIRIHPLSFAEYYSAVGGDKYDAFDNYAFFGGMPLVLSRPDEAAKMSYLQSLFSEVYLKDIFERKGIKRADIMNSILDLLCSSIGSLTNPTGVANTLNTKQKLSGESLVSQNTVRTYMDHLSDAFLFSECKRWDVKGKNYFDYPNKYYCEDIGLRNARIGFRQQEMTHIMENIIYNELIIRGCSVDVGIVYVNAKDKKG
;
A
#
# COMPACT_ATOMS: atom_id res chain seq x y z
N ILE A 1 27.66 13.17 1.65
CA ILE A 1 27.36 12.10 0.66
C ILE A 1 25.87 11.87 0.74
N TYR A 2 25.18 11.85 -0.42
CA TYR A 2 23.77 11.51 -0.54
C TYR A 2 23.68 10.13 -1.18
N VAL A 3 22.88 9.23 -0.57
CA VAL A 3 22.62 7.88 -1.09
C VAL A 3 21.11 7.77 -1.26
N THR A 4 20.65 7.28 -2.41
CA THR A 4 19.23 7.11 -2.69
C THR A 4 18.93 5.63 -2.97
N GLY A 5 17.75 5.17 -2.57
CA GLY A 5 17.30 3.80 -2.83
C GLY A 5 15.77 3.76 -2.93
N SER A 6 15.27 2.86 -3.77
CA SER A 6 13.83 2.62 -3.99
C SER A 6 13.26 1.54 -3.07
N ASN A 7 14.02 1.08 -2.05
CA ASN A 7 13.63 -0.02 -1.18
C ASN A 7 14.16 0.23 0.24
N SER A 8 13.31 0.01 1.25
CA SER A 8 13.65 0.21 2.66
C SER A 8 14.89 -0.58 3.11
N ARG A 9 15.11 -1.78 2.57
CA ARG A 9 16.26 -2.63 2.94
C ARG A 9 17.57 -2.24 2.27
N MET A 10 17.55 -1.54 1.14
CA MET A 10 18.78 -1.04 0.54
C MET A 10 19.48 0.02 1.40
N LEU A 11 18.71 0.73 2.22
CA LEU A 11 19.23 1.72 3.15
C LEU A 11 19.54 1.12 4.53
N SER A 12 18.84 0.03 4.92
CA SER A 12 18.86 -0.45 6.31
C SER A 12 19.93 -1.49 6.63
N SER A 13 20.30 -2.40 5.72
CA SER A 13 21.18 -3.50 6.10
C SER A 13 22.68 -3.25 5.86
N ASP A 14 23.05 -2.69 4.71
CA ASP A 14 24.45 -2.57 4.35
C ASP A 14 25.00 -1.15 4.56
N ILE A 15 24.20 -0.13 4.29
CA ILE A 15 24.63 1.27 4.38
C ILE A 15 24.53 1.80 5.81
N LEU A 16 23.46 1.48 6.55
CA LEU A 16 23.31 1.93 7.95
C LEU A 16 24.33 1.29 8.89
N THR A 17 24.77 0.05 8.61
CA THR A 17 25.87 -0.58 9.35
C THR A 17 27.20 0.15 9.13
N GLU A 18 27.43 0.70 7.97
CA GLU A 18 28.62 1.50 7.66
C GLU A 18 28.53 2.91 8.25
N PHE A 19 27.36 3.54 8.22
CA PHE A 19 27.17 4.90 8.73
C PHE A 19 26.94 4.99 10.24
N ARG A 20 26.59 3.89 10.94
CA ARG A 20 26.51 3.76 12.41
C ARG A 20 26.00 5.02 13.13
N GLY A 21 24.79 5.47 12.81
CA GLY A 21 24.18 6.64 13.46
C GLY A 21 24.74 8.01 13.01
N ARG A 22 25.44 8.07 11.87
CA ARG A 22 25.93 9.31 11.26
C ARG A 22 25.15 9.73 10.02
N SER A 23 23.95 9.21 9.85
CA SER A 23 23.08 9.51 8.69
C SER A 23 21.68 9.79 9.14
N ASP A 24 21.02 10.73 8.47
CA ASP A 24 19.60 10.98 8.57
C ASP A 24 18.91 10.32 7.37
N GLU A 25 17.77 9.65 7.63
CA GLU A 25 16.93 9.07 6.60
C GLU A 25 15.81 10.05 6.25
N ILE A 26 15.70 10.36 4.96
CA ILE A 26 14.61 11.16 4.42
C ILE A 26 13.78 10.27 3.51
N ARG A 27 12.56 9.97 3.89
CA ARG A 27 11.59 9.25 3.07
C ARG A 27 10.86 10.23 2.17
N ILE A 28 10.90 9.97 0.85
CA ILE A 28 10.17 10.74 -0.15
C ILE A 28 8.89 9.97 -0.48
N HIS A 29 7.76 10.61 -0.23
CA HIS A 29 6.43 10.08 -0.54
C HIS A 29 5.91 10.64 -1.89
N PRO A 30 4.89 10.01 -2.50
CA PRO A 30 4.09 10.67 -3.52
C PRO A 30 3.54 12.01 -3.00
N LEU A 31 3.13 12.89 -3.90
CA LEU A 31 2.56 14.20 -3.51
C LEU A 31 1.38 14.00 -2.55
N SER A 32 1.37 14.74 -1.46
CA SER A 32 0.19 14.92 -0.62
C SER A 32 -0.90 15.64 -1.41
N PHE A 33 -2.16 15.55 -0.96
CA PHE A 33 -3.23 16.30 -1.63
C PHE A 33 -2.97 17.81 -1.63
N ALA A 34 -2.36 18.35 -0.57
CA ALA A 34 -2.03 19.77 -0.49
C ALA A 34 -1.00 20.18 -1.56
N GLU A 35 0.04 19.38 -1.77
CA GLU A 35 1.05 19.61 -2.81
C GLU A 35 0.45 19.45 -4.22
N TYR A 36 -0.36 18.40 -4.42
CA TYR A 36 -1.08 18.17 -5.67
C TYR A 36 -1.98 19.37 -6.00
N TYR A 37 -2.83 19.80 -5.06
CA TYR A 37 -3.75 20.93 -5.25
C TYR A 37 -3.01 22.23 -5.49
N SER A 38 -1.89 22.46 -4.81
CA SER A 38 -1.03 23.62 -5.04
C SER A 38 -0.50 23.68 -6.47
N ALA A 39 -0.27 22.53 -7.10
CA ALA A 39 0.24 22.44 -8.47
C ALA A 39 -0.86 22.58 -9.54
N VAL A 40 -2.08 22.04 -9.29
CA VAL A 40 -3.14 22.05 -10.30
C VAL A 40 -4.10 23.23 -10.18
N GLY A 41 -4.35 23.72 -8.95
CA GLY A 41 -5.32 24.78 -8.66
C GLY A 41 -6.77 24.40 -8.99
N GLY A 42 -7.59 25.41 -9.23
CA GLY A 42 -9.00 25.23 -9.64
C GLY A 42 -9.95 24.89 -8.49
N ASP A 43 -11.06 24.19 -8.79
CA ASP A 43 -11.99 23.74 -7.76
C ASP A 43 -11.36 22.65 -6.92
N LYS A 44 -11.53 22.75 -5.61
CA LYS A 44 -10.88 21.83 -4.66
C LYS A 44 -11.51 20.44 -4.67
N TYR A 45 -12.80 20.35 -4.94
CA TYR A 45 -13.51 19.07 -4.97
C TYR A 45 -13.15 18.31 -6.26
N ASP A 46 -13.14 18.99 -7.40
CA ASP A 46 -12.68 18.41 -8.67
C ASP A 46 -11.21 17.95 -8.57
N ALA A 47 -10.37 18.76 -7.95
CA ALA A 47 -8.98 18.40 -7.71
C ALA A 47 -8.84 17.17 -6.79
N PHE A 48 -9.70 17.06 -5.77
CA PHE A 48 -9.72 15.89 -4.88
C PHE A 48 -10.19 14.62 -5.59
N ASP A 49 -11.23 14.72 -6.41
CA ASP A 49 -11.73 13.58 -7.19
C ASP A 49 -10.65 13.08 -8.17
N ASN A 50 -9.94 13.99 -8.83
CA ASN A 50 -8.81 13.65 -9.68
C ASN A 50 -7.65 13.01 -8.89
N TYR A 51 -7.33 13.53 -7.71
CA TYR A 51 -6.31 12.97 -6.83
C TYR A 51 -6.70 11.58 -6.33
N ALA A 52 -7.95 11.37 -5.93
CA ALA A 52 -8.48 10.08 -5.52
C ALA A 52 -8.48 9.04 -6.66
N PHE A 53 -8.53 9.51 -7.91
CA PHE A 53 -8.50 8.63 -9.09
C PHE A 53 -7.09 8.37 -9.61
N PHE A 54 -6.24 9.41 -9.75
CA PHE A 54 -4.92 9.31 -10.36
C PHE A 54 -3.75 9.29 -9.36
N GLY A 55 -3.99 9.55 -8.09
CA GLY A 55 -2.96 9.57 -7.06
C GLY A 55 -2.05 10.80 -7.09
N GLY A 56 -0.95 10.70 -6.34
CA GLY A 56 0.04 11.75 -6.14
C GLY A 56 1.37 11.53 -6.84
N MET A 57 1.48 10.62 -7.82
CA MET A 57 2.73 10.44 -8.57
C MET A 57 3.04 11.71 -9.39
N PRO A 58 4.19 12.40 -9.19
CA PRO A 58 4.44 13.74 -9.75
C PRO A 58 4.29 13.82 -11.27
N LEU A 59 4.75 12.80 -12.00
CA LEU A 59 4.68 12.81 -13.47
C LEU A 59 3.26 12.65 -14.04
N VAL A 60 2.26 12.30 -13.21
CA VAL A 60 0.84 12.31 -13.59
C VAL A 60 0.42 13.74 -13.99
N LEU A 61 0.94 14.76 -13.28
CA LEU A 61 0.60 16.16 -13.53
C LEU A 61 1.04 16.65 -14.91
N SER A 62 2.08 16.06 -15.49
CA SER A 62 2.60 16.42 -16.82
C SER A 62 1.93 15.67 -17.96
N ARG A 63 1.00 14.75 -17.70
CA ARG A 63 0.31 13.99 -18.75
C ARG A 63 -0.85 14.79 -19.33
N PRO A 64 -1.01 14.79 -20.67
CA PRO A 64 -1.93 15.71 -21.35
C PRO A 64 -3.41 15.38 -21.11
N ASP A 65 -3.76 14.11 -20.91
CA ASP A 65 -5.13 13.64 -20.76
C ASP A 65 -5.22 12.43 -19.84
N GLU A 66 -6.44 12.01 -19.53
CA GLU A 66 -6.71 10.89 -18.62
C GLU A 66 -6.14 9.55 -19.14
N ALA A 67 -6.24 9.31 -20.45
CA ALA A 67 -5.73 8.09 -21.05
C ALA A 67 -4.20 7.99 -20.90
N ALA A 68 -3.50 9.10 -21.08
CA ALA A 68 -2.06 9.19 -20.88
C ALA A 68 -1.67 9.03 -19.40
N LYS A 69 -2.48 9.57 -18.46
CA LYS A 69 -2.29 9.35 -17.01
C LYS A 69 -2.46 7.89 -16.65
N MET A 70 -3.54 7.24 -17.10
CA MET A 70 -3.79 5.81 -16.86
C MET A 70 -2.66 4.94 -17.42
N SER A 71 -2.28 5.15 -18.66
CA SER A 71 -1.20 4.41 -19.32
C SER A 71 0.13 4.58 -18.57
N TYR A 72 0.46 5.79 -18.16
CA TYR A 72 1.66 6.06 -17.37
C TYR A 72 1.66 5.30 -16.04
N LEU A 73 0.56 5.35 -15.27
CA LEU A 73 0.46 4.66 -13.98
C LEU A 73 0.52 3.14 -14.13
N GLN A 74 -0.11 2.58 -15.17
CA GLN A 74 -0.03 1.14 -15.48
C GLN A 74 1.40 0.71 -15.83
N SER A 75 2.09 1.50 -16.68
CA SER A 75 3.49 1.24 -17.02
C SER A 75 4.41 1.39 -15.80
N LEU A 76 4.21 2.43 -15.00
CA LEU A 76 4.98 2.64 -13.77
C LEU A 76 4.81 1.46 -12.80
N PHE A 77 3.59 0.98 -12.63
CA PHE A 77 3.31 -0.15 -11.76
C PHE A 77 3.97 -1.44 -12.26
N SER A 78 3.82 -1.76 -13.56
CA SER A 78 4.31 -3.02 -14.14
C SER A 78 5.83 -3.00 -14.36
N GLU A 79 6.37 -1.96 -14.98
CA GLU A 79 7.76 -1.92 -15.42
C GLU A 79 8.74 -1.51 -14.30
N VAL A 80 8.29 -0.66 -13.38
CA VAL A 80 9.17 -0.17 -12.31
C VAL A 80 8.99 -0.99 -11.05
N TYR A 81 7.77 -1.01 -10.49
CA TYR A 81 7.56 -1.68 -9.20
C TYR A 81 7.59 -3.19 -9.29
N LEU A 82 6.78 -3.80 -10.17
CA LEU A 82 6.72 -5.26 -10.23
C LEU A 82 8.03 -5.87 -10.72
N LYS A 83 8.60 -5.34 -11.79
CA LYS A 83 9.85 -5.85 -12.32
C LYS A 83 10.97 -5.79 -11.29
N ASP A 84 11.12 -4.67 -10.57
CA ASP A 84 12.11 -4.52 -9.51
C ASP A 84 11.91 -5.53 -8.37
N ILE A 85 10.65 -5.76 -7.93
CA ILE A 85 10.34 -6.75 -6.90
C ILE A 85 10.68 -8.17 -7.36
N PHE A 86 10.29 -8.54 -8.58
CA PHE A 86 10.56 -9.87 -9.13
C PHE A 86 12.06 -10.14 -9.29
N GLU A 87 12.81 -9.20 -9.85
CA GLU A 87 14.23 -9.36 -10.09
C GLU A 87 15.04 -9.41 -8.78
N ARG A 88 14.75 -8.51 -7.82
CA ARG A 88 15.55 -8.41 -6.58
C ARG A 88 15.22 -9.49 -5.56
N LYS A 89 13.96 -9.93 -5.48
CA LYS A 89 13.52 -10.86 -4.43
C LYS A 89 13.49 -12.31 -4.91
N GLY A 90 13.82 -12.59 -6.16
CA GLY A 90 13.85 -13.95 -6.70
C GLY A 90 12.48 -14.67 -6.56
N ILE A 91 11.40 -13.98 -6.85
CA ILE A 91 10.04 -14.49 -6.69
C ILE A 91 9.85 -15.73 -7.58
N LYS A 92 9.64 -16.90 -6.96
CA LYS A 92 9.44 -18.16 -7.68
C LYS A 92 8.03 -18.35 -8.20
N ARG A 93 7.02 -17.84 -7.47
CA ARG A 93 5.60 -17.97 -7.78
C ARG A 93 5.01 -16.60 -8.12
N ALA A 94 5.22 -16.19 -9.38
CA ALA A 94 4.72 -14.92 -9.90
C ALA A 94 3.18 -14.85 -9.88
N ASP A 95 2.51 -15.97 -10.11
CA ASP A 95 1.06 -16.15 -10.02
C ASP A 95 0.53 -15.80 -8.62
N ILE A 96 1.19 -16.30 -7.57
CA ILE A 96 0.83 -16.02 -6.18
C ILE A 96 1.07 -14.55 -5.82
N MET A 97 2.22 -13.98 -6.22
CA MET A 97 2.52 -12.55 -5.97
C MET A 97 1.46 -11.66 -6.64
N ASN A 98 1.10 -11.94 -7.89
CA ASN A 98 0.06 -11.20 -8.60
C ASN A 98 -1.31 -11.33 -7.90
N SER A 99 -1.66 -12.52 -7.44
CA SER A 99 -2.93 -12.75 -6.74
C SER A 99 -2.97 -12.03 -5.38
N ILE A 100 -1.85 -11.97 -4.65
CA ILE A 100 -1.73 -11.17 -3.41
C ILE A 100 -1.90 -9.68 -3.70
N LEU A 101 -1.26 -9.18 -4.76
CA LEU A 101 -1.39 -7.79 -5.20
C LEU A 101 -2.84 -7.44 -5.54
N ASP A 102 -3.52 -8.27 -6.33
CA ASP A 102 -4.92 -8.05 -6.70
C ASP A 102 -5.82 -8.04 -5.46
N LEU A 103 -5.56 -8.94 -4.51
CA LEU A 103 -6.31 -9.00 -3.26
C LEU A 103 -6.08 -7.73 -2.42
N LEU A 104 -4.83 -7.33 -2.19
CA LEU A 104 -4.51 -6.15 -1.40
C LEU A 104 -5.06 -4.86 -2.05
N CYS A 105 -4.93 -4.70 -3.37
CA CYS A 105 -5.50 -3.57 -4.10
C CYS A 105 -7.03 -3.53 -4.03
N SER A 106 -7.69 -4.69 -4.04
CA SER A 106 -9.14 -4.78 -3.96
C SER A 106 -9.68 -4.60 -2.54
N SER A 107 -8.86 -4.82 -1.52
CA SER A 107 -9.26 -4.79 -0.10
C SER A 107 -8.49 -3.77 0.74
N ILE A 108 -8.03 -2.66 0.11
CA ILE A 108 -7.36 -1.58 0.85
C ILE A 108 -8.21 -1.12 2.04
N GLY A 109 -7.57 -0.83 3.17
CA GLY A 109 -8.27 -0.41 4.38
C GLY A 109 -9.10 -1.49 5.08
N SER A 110 -9.21 -2.69 4.50
CA SER A 110 -9.88 -3.82 5.15
C SER A 110 -8.91 -4.61 6.03
N LEU A 111 -9.44 -5.21 7.09
CA LEU A 111 -8.65 -6.09 7.98
C LEU A 111 -8.17 -7.32 7.22
N THR A 112 -6.87 -7.50 7.14
CA THR A 112 -6.21 -8.54 6.34
C THR A 112 -5.08 -9.19 7.16
N ASN A 113 -4.94 -10.51 7.04
CA ASN A 113 -3.79 -11.24 7.59
C ASN A 113 -3.29 -12.31 6.60
N PRO A 114 -2.02 -12.73 6.69
CA PRO A 114 -1.45 -13.72 5.78
C PRO A 114 -2.20 -15.06 5.76
N THR A 115 -2.78 -15.49 6.88
CA THR A 115 -3.59 -16.73 6.96
C THR A 115 -4.87 -16.61 6.13
N GLY A 116 -5.61 -15.52 6.27
CA GLY A 116 -6.82 -15.26 5.49
C GLY A 116 -6.53 -15.18 4.00
N VAL A 117 -5.44 -14.50 3.62
CA VAL A 117 -4.97 -14.42 2.24
C VAL A 117 -4.64 -15.81 1.70
N ALA A 118 -3.83 -16.61 2.44
CA ALA A 118 -3.48 -17.97 2.04
C ALA A 118 -4.72 -18.85 1.84
N ASN A 119 -5.69 -18.77 2.76
CA ASN A 119 -6.94 -19.52 2.65
C ASN A 119 -7.75 -19.15 1.41
N THR A 120 -7.84 -17.85 1.10
CA THR A 120 -8.53 -17.35 -0.10
C THR A 120 -7.86 -17.85 -1.39
N LEU A 121 -6.52 -17.77 -1.45
CA LEU A 121 -5.76 -18.27 -2.59
C LEU A 121 -5.88 -19.77 -2.75
N ASN A 122 -5.73 -20.52 -1.67
CA ASN A 122 -5.80 -21.98 -1.67
C ASN A 122 -7.19 -22.51 -2.06
N THR A 123 -8.25 -21.78 -1.75
CA THR A 123 -9.59 -22.13 -2.22
C THR A 123 -9.67 -22.09 -3.74
N LYS A 124 -9.10 -21.08 -4.39
CA LYS A 124 -9.02 -20.97 -5.86
C LYS A 124 -8.12 -22.05 -6.45
N GLN A 125 -6.94 -22.28 -5.87
CA GLN A 125 -5.96 -23.26 -6.35
C GLN A 125 -6.44 -24.71 -6.28
N LYS A 126 -7.21 -25.06 -5.25
CA LYS A 126 -7.86 -26.40 -5.16
C LYS A 126 -8.79 -26.66 -6.35
N LEU A 127 -9.49 -25.65 -6.82
CA LEU A 127 -10.38 -25.76 -7.98
C LEU A 127 -9.62 -25.93 -9.30
N SER A 128 -8.41 -25.38 -9.41
CA SER A 128 -7.56 -25.47 -10.60
C SER A 128 -6.54 -26.61 -10.55
N GLY A 129 -6.44 -27.36 -9.45
CA GLY A 129 -5.46 -28.43 -9.29
C GLY A 129 -4.02 -27.96 -9.09
N GLU A 130 -3.82 -26.71 -8.72
CA GLU A 130 -2.50 -26.11 -8.50
C GLU A 130 -1.97 -26.39 -7.07
N SER A 131 -0.65 -26.20 -6.90
CA SER A 131 -0.02 -26.40 -5.58
C SER A 131 -0.39 -25.28 -4.60
N LEU A 132 -0.76 -25.68 -3.38
CA LEU A 132 -1.16 -24.78 -2.32
C LEU A 132 -0.01 -23.85 -1.87
N VAL A 133 -0.35 -22.66 -1.42
CA VAL A 133 0.59 -21.69 -0.87
C VAL A 133 0.57 -21.72 0.65
N SER A 134 1.74 -21.67 1.29
CA SER A 134 1.85 -21.58 2.74
C SER A 134 1.59 -20.15 3.23
N GLN A 135 1.09 -20.03 4.46
CA GLN A 135 0.97 -18.73 5.14
C GLN A 135 2.31 -17.98 5.20
N ASN A 136 3.41 -18.70 5.41
CA ASN A 136 4.74 -18.08 5.48
C ASN A 136 5.15 -17.49 4.13
N THR A 137 4.86 -18.17 3.02
CA THR A 137 5.11 -17.63 1.67
C THR A 137 4.29 -16.36 1.43
N VAL A 138 3.01 -16.36 1.82
CA VAL A 138 2.15 -15.18 1.70
C VAL A 138 2.73 -14.03 2.53
N ARG A 139 3.08 -14.25 3.80
CA ARG A 139 3.72 -13.24 4.66
C ARG A 139 4.97 -12.66 4.01
N THR A 140 5.88 -13.52 3.55
CA THR A 140 7.11 -13.08 2.87
C THR A 140 6.81 -12.21 1.65
N TYR A 141 5.81 -12.54 0.87
CA TYR A 141 5.44 -11.75 -0.32
C TYR A 141 4.81 -10.41 0.06
N MET A 142 3.97 -10.38 1.10
CA MET A 142 3.43 -9.13 1.63
C MET A 142 4.55 -8.23 2.19
N ASP A 143 5.53 -8.81 2.90
CA ASP A 143 6.70 -8.07 3.39
C ASP A 143 7.52 -7.48 2.22
N HIS A 144 7.67 -8.22 1.11
CA HIS A 144 8.36 -7.70 -0.08
C HIS A 144 7.65 -6.51 -0.71
N LEU A 145 6.31 -6.49 -0.70
CA LEU A 145 5.52 -5.35 -1.18
C LEU A 145 5.67 -4.14 -0.27
N SER A 146 5.77 -4.35 1.03
CA SER A 146 6.04 -3.28 2.01
C SER A 146 7.47 -2.75 1.90
N ASP A 147 8.46 -3.64 1.75
CA ASP A 147 9.86 -3.26 1.52
C ASP A 147 10.03 -2.40 0.26
N ALA A 148 9.24 -2.65 -0.78
CA ALA A 148 9.26 -1.90 -2.03
C ALA A 148 8.46 -0.58 -1.97
N PHE A 149 7.99 -0.17 -0.80
CA PHE A 149 7.16 1.02 -0.61
C PHE A 149 5.90 1.04 -1.48
N LEU A 150 5.33 -0.13 -1.77
CA LEU A 150 4.08 -0.22 -2.52
C LEU A 150 2.87 -0.27 -1.57
N PHE A 151 3.04 -0.93 -0.41
CA PHE A 151 2.04 -0.97 0.65
C PHE A 151 2.65 -0.67 2.01
N SER A 152 1.90 0.01 2.85
CA SER A 152 2.18 0.18 4.28
C SER A 152 1.27 -0.72 5.11
N GLU A 153 1.86 -1.46 6.05
CA GLU A 153 1.12 -2.21 7.05
C GLU A 153 0.78 -1.29 8.22
N CYS A 154 -0.50 -1.11 8.50
CA CYS A 154 -1.01 -0.42 9.69
C CYS A 154 -1.44 -1.45 10.72
N LYS A 155 -0.68 -1.52 11.80
CA LYS A 155 -0.90 -2.50 12.87
C LYS A 155 -2.15 -2.19 13.66
N ARG A 156 -2.76 -3.23 14.20
CA ARG A 156 -3.90 -3.06 15.09
C ARG A 156 -3.41 -2.78 16.51
N TRP A 157 -3.88 -1.69 17.10
CA TRP A 157 -3.67 -1.39 18.50
C TRP A 157 -4.56 -2.29 19.38
N ASP A 158 -3.97 -3.06 20.29
CA ASP A 158 -4.71 -3.78 21.34
C ASP A 158 -4.36 -3.21 22.70
N VAL A 159 -5.33 -2.56 23.35
CA VAL A 159 -5.21 -1.99 24.70
C VAL A 159 -4.84 -3.04 25.75
N LYS A 160 -5.13 -4.31 25.50
CA LYS A 160 -4.87 -5.43 26.44
C LYS A 160 -3.52 -6.12 26.22
N GLY A 161 -2.74 -5.75 25.23
CA GLY A 161 -1.33 -6.12 25.06
C GLY A 161 -1.00 -7.60 24.85
N LYS A 162 -1.98 -8.50 24.75
CA LYS A 162 -1.70 -9.95 24.74
C LYS A 162 -1.67 -10.62 23.37
N ASN A 163 -2.20 -9.98 22.31
CA ASN A 163 -2.37 -10.63 21.00
C ASN A 163 -1.93 -9.77 19.82
N TYR A 164 -0.89 -8.98 19.98
CA TYR A 164 -0.35 -8.09 18.94
C TYR A 164 0.02 -8.82 17.63
N PHE A 165 0.30 -10.12 17.69
CA PHE A 165 0.81 -10.90 16.56
C PHE A 165 -0.26 -11.68 15.79
N ASP A 166 -1.46 -11.86 16.33
CA ASP A 166 -2.49 -12.73 15.74
C ASP A 166 -3.67 -11.98 15.11
N TYR A 167 -3.76 -10.65 15.33
CA TYR A 167 -4.86 -9.86 14.78
C TYR A 167 -4.58 -9.43 13.34
N PRO A 168 -5.63 -9.39 12.49
CA PRO A 168 -5.49 -8.86 11.16
C PRO A 168 -5.18 -7.36 11.20
N ASN A 169 -4.23 -6.93 10.38
CA ASN A 169 -3.83 -5.54 10.19
C ASN A 169 -4.57 -4.93 9.00
N LYS A 170 -4.47 -3.62 8.81
CA LYS A 170 -4.87 -2.98 7.56
C LYS A 170 -3.66 -2.72 6.68
N TYR A 171 -3.87 -2.79 5.37
CA TYR A 171 -2.84 -2.47 4.38
C TYR A 171 -3.33 -1.31 3.53
N TYR A 172 -2.47 -0.29 3.37
CA TYR A 172 -2.74 0.90 2.58
C TYR A 172 -1.72 0.99 1.47
N CYS A 173 -2.17 1.34 0.27
CA CYS A 173 -1.27 1.60 -0.85
C CYS A 173 -0.60 2.95 -0.66
N GLU A 174 0.72 3.04 -0.92
CA GLU A 174 1.47 4.29 -0.81
C GLU A 174 0.96 5.37 -1.80
N ASP A 175 0.43 4.94 -2.95
CA ASP A 175 -0.21 5.82 -3.91
C ASP A 175 -1.51 5.21 -4.44
N ILE A 176 -2.60 5.96 -4.34
CA ILE A 176 -3.93 5.48 -4.75
C ILE A 176 -4.05 5.31 -6.26
N GLY A 177 -3.32 6.11 -7.06
CA GLY A 177 -3.28 5.98 -8.51
C GLY A 177 -2.62 4.67 -8.96
N LEU A 178 -1.56 4.24 -8.27
CA LEU A 178 -0.93 2.94 -8.50
C LEU A 178 -1.88 1.78 -8.17
N ARG A 179 -2.61 1.88 -7.05
CA ARG A 179 -3.66 0.92 -6.70
C ARG A 179 -4.73 0.84 -7.79
N ASN A 180 -5.21 2.00 -8.24
CA ASN A 180 -6.24 2.08 -9.27
C ASN A 180 -5.73 1.52 -10.61
N ALA A 181 -4.49 1.80 -10.98
CA ALA A 181 -3.86 1.25 -12.17
C ALA A 181 -3.80 -0.29 -12.14
N ARG A 182 -3.44 -0.88 -10.98
CA ARG A 182 -3.38 -2.35 -10.82
C ARG A 182 -4.72 -3.02 -11.06
N ILE A 183 -5.81 -2.45 -10.58
CA ILE A 183 -7.17 -3.01 -10.76
C ILE A 183 -7.90 -2.48 -12.00
N GLY A 184 -7.17 -1.83 -12.93
CA GLY A 184 -7.72 -1.31 -14.17
C GLY A 184 -8.73 -0.17 -13.98
N PHE A 185 -8.52 0.66 -12.95
CA PHE A 185 -9.35 1.82 -12.59
C PHE A 185 -10.83 1.45 -12.33
N ARG A 186 -11.06 0.23 -11.86
CA ARG A 186 -12.38 -0.28 -11.44
C ARG A 186 -12.51 -0.19 -9.92
N GLN A 187 -13.71 -0.47 -9.39
CA GLN A 187 -13.97 -0.55 -7.94
C GLN A 187 -13.55 0.71 -7.17
N GLN A 188 -14.22 1.81 -7.48
CA GLN A 188 -14.02 3.09 -6.81
C GLN A 188 -14.89 3.17 -5.52
N GLU A 189 -14.57 2.35 -4.51
CA GLU A 189 -15.19 2.49 -3.18
C GLU A 189 -14.57 3.69 -2.45
N MET A 190 -15.21 4.84 -2.59
CA MET A 190 -14.69 6.12 -2.09
C MET A 190 -14.35 6.08 -0.59
N THR A 191 -15.09 5.34 0.22
CA THR A 191 -14.83 5.20 1.66
C THR A 191 -13.44 4.64 1.94
N HIS A 192 -13.06 3.55 1.27
CA HIS A 192 -11.74 2.94 1.43
C HIS A 192 -10.63 3.78 0.78
N ILE A 193 -10.92 4.42 -0.35
CA ILE A 193 -10.00 5.36 -1.01
C ILE A 193 -9.69 6.54 -0.08
N MET A 194 -10.71 7.16 0.50
CA MET A 194 -10.54 8.27 1.45
C MET A 194 -9.77 7.83 2.70
N GLU A 195 -10.08 6.66 3.24
CA GLU A 195 -9.34 6.10 4.39
C GLU A 195 -7.84 5.94 4.06
N ASN A 196 -7.53 5.41 2.87
CA ASN A 196 -6.14 5.27 2.40
C ASN A 196 -5.45 6.64 2.24
N ILE A 197 -6.13 7.61 1.65
CA ILE A 197 -5.59 8.97 1.48
C ILE A 197 -5.33 9.60 2.85
N ILE A 198 -6.27 9.51 3.79
CA ILE A 198 -6.12 10.06 5.15
C ILE A 198 -4.94 9.38 5.86
N TYR A 199 -4.80 8.06 5.75
CA TYR A 199 -3.67 7.33 6.31
C TYR A 199 -2.34 7.89 5.77
N ASN A 200 -2.20 8.01 4.46
CA ASN A 200 -1.00 8.53 3.81
C ASN A 200 -0.69 9.98 4.25
N GLU A 201 -1.71 10.85 4.32
CA GLU A 201 -1.57 12.23 4.80
C GLU A 201 -1.07 12.30 6.25
N LEU A 202 -1.53 11.41 7.13
CA LEU A 202 -1.06 11.34 8.51
C LEU A 202 0.40 10.88 8.57
N ILE A 203 0.78 9.88 7.78
CA ILE A 203 2.17 9.39 7.72
C ILE A 203 3.11 10.48 7.18
N ILE A 204 2.75 11.17 6.11
CA ILE A 204 3.53 12.28 5.53
C ILE A 204 3.76 13.39 6.58
N ARG A 205 2.79 13.62 7.45
CA ARG A 205 2.90 14.60 8.56
C ARG A 205 3.68 14.08 9.77
N GLY A 206 4.25 12.88 9.70
CA GLY A 206 5.03 12.28 10.78
C GLY A 206 4.18 11.72 11.93
N CYS A 207 2.88 11.51 11.72
CA CYS A 207 2.03 10.89 12.73
C CYS A 207 2.28 9.38 12.81
N SER A 208 2.22 8.82 14.02
CA SER A 208 2.11 7.38 14.22
C SER A 208 0.65 6.97 14.12
N VAL A 209 0.34 6.01 13.27
CA VAL A 209 -1.04 5.60 12.97
C VAL A 209 -1.22 4.12 13.24
N ASP A 210 -2.20 3.78 14.07
CA ASP A 210 -2.60 2.41 14.39
C ASP A 210 -4.11 2.23 14.16
N VAL A 211 -4.55 0.99 13.89
CA VAL A 211 -5.97 0.65 13.76
C VAL A 211 -6.57 0.40 15.14
N GLY A 212 -7.54 1.21 15.56
CA GLY A 212 -8.30 1.02 16.78
C GLY A 212 -9.64 0.32 16.55
N ILE A 213 -10.15 -0.40 17.56
CA ILE A 213 -11.54 -0.85 17.61
C ILE A 213 -12.22 -0.13 18.77
N VAL A 214 -13.29 0.59 18.45
CA VAL A 214 -14.16 1.19 19.45
C VAL A 214 -15.31 0.22 19.73
N TYR A 215 -15.40 -0.27 20.97
CA TYR A 215 -16.55 -1.03 21.45
C TYR A 215 -17.61 -0.06 21.96
N VAL A 216 -18.71 0.06 21.24
CA VAL A 216 -19.89 0.79 21.73
C VAL A 216 -20.75 -0.19 22.54
N ASN A 217 -20.81 0.00 23.87
CA ASN A 217 -21.71 -0.79 24.71
C ASN A 217 -23.16 -0.51 24.34
N ALA A 218 -23.90 -1.56 23.99
CA ALA A 218 -25.31 -1.46 23.64
C ALA A 218 -26.22 -0.94 24.81
N LYS A 219 -25.67 -0.83 26.03
CA LYS A 219 -26.36 -0.29 27.20
C LYS A 219 -26.55 1.24 27.16
N ASP A 220 -25.74 1.95 26.36
CA ASP A 220 -25.83 3.43 26.29
C ASP A 220 -26.90 3.94 25.31
N LYS A 221 -27.74 3.04 24.75
CA LYS A 221 -28.87 3.39 23.88
C LYS A 221 -30.18 3.60 24.62
N LYS A 222 -30.17 3.76 25.92
CA LYS A 222 -31.36 4.16 26.72
C LYS A 222 -31.03 5.44 27.48
N GLY A 223 -31.18 6.55 26.80
CA GLY A 223 -31.21 7.90 27.30
C GLY A 223 -31.83 8.78 26.25
#